data_cc86ab1fa2efdc5419f580c6b6d9c219
#
_entry.id   cc86ab1fa2efdc5419f580c6b6d9c219
#
_cell.length_a   1.000
_cell.length_b   1.000
_cell.length_c   1.000
_cell.angle_alpha   90.00
_cell.angle_beta   90.00
_cell.angle_gamma   90.00
#
_symmetry.space_group_name_H-M   'P 1'
#
loop_
_entity.id
_entity.type
_entity.pdbx_description
1 polymer ?
#
loop_
_entity_poly.entity_id
_entity_poly.type
_entity_poly.pdbx_seq_one_letter_code
_entity_poly.pdbx_strand_id
1 'polypeptide(L)'
;MTISAGHTKLDIDRKNLINKQVLAAIGQPFLISVYNELLAKFGKLGGQILLTGKDFDSRKATKHAKNAIDMMINLGILPIINENDATAIEEIVFGDNDSLSAYAAHFLMRICL
;
A
#
# COMPACT_ATOMS: atom_id res chain seq x y z
N MET A 1 6.65 7.58 -5.09
CA MET A 1 6.41 8.69 -6.05
C MET A 1 7.67 9.10 -6.80
N THR A 2 8.78 9.29 -6.11
CA THR A 2 10.07 9.63 -6.74
C THR A 2 10.54 8.53 -7.70
N ILE A 3 10.25 7.27 -7.41
CA ILE A 3 10.62 6.12 -8.25
C ILE A 3 9.84 6.13 -9.58
N SER A 4 8.56 6.45 -9.56
CA SER A 4 7.75 6.52 -10.78
C SER A 4 8.15 7.66 -11.70
N ALA A 5 8.59 8.77 -11.14
CA ALA A 5 9.05 9.91 -11.92
C ALA A 5 10.44 9.69 -12.53
N GLY A 6 11.27 8.79 -11.97
CA GLY A 6 12.61 8.51 -12.44
C GLY A 6 12.70 7.50 -13.59
N HIS A 7 11.67 6.65 -13.75
CA HIS A 7 11.71 5.55 -14.72
C HIS A 7 11.11 5.91 -16.07
N THR A 8 10.17 6.83 -16.09
CA THR A 8 9.59 7.37 -17.32
C THR A 8 9.67 8.89 -17.24
N LYS A 9 10.27 9.53 -18.23
CA LYS A 9 10.27 10.99 -18.34
C LYS A 9 8.86 11.48 -18.69
N LEU A 10 7.93 11.35 -17.74
CA LEU A 10 6.59 11.90 -17.86
C LEU A 10 6.62 13.31 -17.27
N ASP A 11 6.40 14.30 -18.10
CA ASP A 11 6.23 15.69 -17.69
C ASP A 11 4.79 15.86 -17.18
N ILE A 12 4.59 15.52 -15.90
CA ILE A 12 3.27 15.57 -15.27
C ILE A 12 3.31 16.58 -14.13
N ASP A 13 2.38 17.54 -14.15
CA ASP A 13 2.18 18.47 -13.04
C ASP A 13 1.69 17.72 -11.80
N ARG A 14 2.54 17.68 -10.77
CA ARG A 14 2.27 16.98 -9.51
C ARG A 14 1.26 17.69 -8.61
N LYS A 15 0.86 18.91 -8.93
CA LYS A 15 -0.13 19.65 -8.13
C LYS A 15 -1.56 19.18 -8.38
N ASN A 16 -1.81 18.59 -9.53
CA ASN A 16 -3.13 18.07 -9.88
C ASN A 16 -3.34 16.68 -9.25
N LEU A 17 -4.48 16.49 -8.59
CA LEU A 17 -4.83 15.21 -7.93
C LEU A 17 -4.86 14.04 -8.92
N ILE A 18 -5.47 14.23 -10.10
CA ILE A 18 -5.55 13.17 -11.12
C ILE A 18 -4.16 12.76 -11.57
N ASN A 19 -3.27 13.70 -11.76
CA ASN A 19 -1.88 13.42 -12.15
C ASN A 19 -1.12 12.66 -11.06
N LYS A 20 -1.35 12.99 -9.80
CA LYS A 20 -0.80 12.21 -8.66
C LYS A 20 -1.32 10.77 -8.67
N GLN A 21 -2.60 10.58 -8.92
CA GLN A 21 -3.21 9.25 -9.00
C GLN A 21 -2.62 8.43 -10.16
N VAL A 22 -2.39 9.05 -11.32
CA VAL A 22 -1.74 8.41 -12.47
C VAL A 22 -0.31 7.99 -12.14
N LEU A 23 0.45 8.88 -11.51
CA LEU A 23 1.83 8.58 -11.08
C LEU A 23 1.87 7.44 -10.07
N ALA A 24 0.94 7.41 -9.13
CA ALA A 24 0.81 6.32 -8.16
C ALA A 24 0.48 4.99 -8.85
N ALA A 25 -0.44 5.00 -9.81
CA ALA A 25 -0.81 3.82 -10.56
C ALA A 25 0.36 3.23 -11.38
N ILE A 26 1.23 4.08 -11.91
CA ILE A 26 2.44 3.67 -12.65
C ILE A 26 3.53 3.20 -11.68
N GLY A 27 3.73 3.94 -10.58
CA GLY A 27 4.84 3.69 -9.66
C GLY A 27 4.64 2.50 -8.75
N GLN A 28 3.41 2.18 -8.37
CA GLN A 28 3.12 1.12 -7.41
C GLN A 28 3.56 -0.27 -7.90
N PRO A 29 3.22 -0.72 -9.12
CA PRO A 29 3.72 -1.99 -9.63
C PRO A 29 5.25 -2.06 -9.70
N PHE A 30 5.90 -0.94 -10.03
CA PHE A 30 7.35 -0.86 -10.05
C PHE A 30 7.94 -1.02 -8.65
N LEU A 31 7.38 -0.33 -7.65
CA LEU A 31 7.82 -0.44 -6.25
C LEU A 31 7.73 -1.88 -5.75
N ILE A 32 6.61 -2.55 -6.02
CA ILE A 32 6.41 -3.95 -5.63
C ILE A 32 7.37 -4.88 -6.35
N SER A 33 7.69 -4.62 -7.63
CA SER A 33 8.68 -5.42 -8.34
C SER A 33 10.07 -5.33 -7.71
N VAL A 34 10.46 -4.14 -7.22
CA VAL A 34 11.73 -3.95 -6.49
C VAL A 34 11.74 -4.76 -5.18
N TYR A 35 10.65 -4.71 -4.41
CA TYR A 35 10.53 -5.53 -3.20
C TYR A 35 10.62 -7.01 -3.51
N ASN A 36 9.90 -7.49 -4.52
CA ASN A 36 9.92 -8.91 -4.89
C ASN A 36 11.27 -9.37 -5.41
N GLU A 37 11.98 -8.54 -6.13
CA GLU A 37 13.35 -8.83 -6.58
C GLU A 37 14.30 -8.99 -5.39
N LEU A 38 14.21 -8.10 -4.40
CA LEU A 38 15.01 -8.20 -3.18
C LEU A 38 14.64 -9.41 -2.33
N LEU A 39 13.34 -9.66 -2.14
CA LEU A 39 12.85 -10.79 -1.36
C LEU A 39 13.19 -12.14 -1.98
N ALA A 40 13.22 -12.22 -3.30
CA ALA A 40 13.60 -13.44 -4.02
C ALA A 40 15.01 -13.92 -3.65
N LYS A 41 15.93 -13.01 -3.33
CA LYS A 41 17.29 -13.35 -2.86
C LYS A 41 17.28 -14.13 -1.55
N PHE A 42 16.22 -14.01 -0.77
CA PHE A 42 16.03 -14.74 0.50
C PHE A 42 15.01 -15.87 0.37
N GLY A 43 14.60 -16.23 -0.85
CA GLY A 43 13.57 -17.23 -1.09
C GLY A 43 12.20 -16.84 -0.57
N LYS A 44 11.90 -15.54 -0.49
CA LYS A 44 10.65 -15.00 0.04
C LYS A 44 9.81 -14.38 -1.07
N LEU A 45 8.51 -14.37 -0.85
CA LEU A 45 7.52 -13.72 -1.72
C LEU A 45 6.85 -12.59 -0.97
N GLY A 46 6.67 -11.44 -1.62
CA GLY A 46 5.90 -10.31 -1.11
C GLY A 46 4.51 -10.25 -1.71
N GLY A 47 3.53 -9.90 -0.90
CA GLY A 47 2.15 -9.65 -1.33
C GLY A 47 1.73 -8.23 -1.02
N GLN A 48 1.15 -7.53 -1.98
CA GLN A 48 0.74 -6.14 -1.82
C GLN A 48 -0.68 -6.03 -1.29
N ILE A 49 -0.86 -5.15 -0.29
CA ILE A 49 -2.15 -4.70 0.20
C ILE A 49 -2.20 -3.18 0.09
N LEU A 50 -3.16 -2.66 -0.68
CA LEU A 50 -3.39 -1.23 -0.81
C LEU A 50 -4.67 -0.85 -0.07
N LEU A 51 -4.54 0.10 0.86
CA LEU A 51 -5.64 0.54 1.73
C LEU A 51 -5.90 2.04 1.55
N THR A 52 -7.16 2.42 1.72
CA THR A 52 -7.58 3.84 1.79
C THR A 52 -8.11 4.15 3.20
N GLY A 53 -8.26 5.43 3.52
CA GLY A 53 -8.88 5.84 4.78
C GLY A 53 -10.27 5.26 4.98
N LYS A 54 -11.04 5.10 3.91
CA LYS A 54 -12.38 4.49 3.95
C LYS A 54 -12.37 3.03 4.37
N ASP A 55 -11.31 2.29 4.04
CA ASP A 55 -11.20 0.89 4.42
C ASP A 55 -11.12 0.74 5.94
N PHE A 56 -10.49 1.68 6.62
CA PHE A 56 -10.40 1.67 8.09
C PHE A 56 -11.70 2.07 8.78
N ASP A 57 -12.57 2.82 8.11
CA ASP A 57 -13.89 3.17 8.63
C ASP A 57 -14.92 2.04 8.47
N SER A 58 -14.63 1.07 7.63
CA SER A 58 -15.50 -0.07 7.36
C SER A 58 -15.01 -1.32 8.08
N ARG A 59 -15.80 -1.82 9.03
CA ARG A 59 -15.51 -3.10 9.73
C ARG A 59 -15.38 -4.27 8.75
N LYS A 60 -16.19 -4.28 7.71
CA LYS A 60 -16.20 -5.35 6.70
C LYS A 60 -14.90 -5.32 5.87
N ALA A 61 -14.55 -4.14 5.33
CA ALA A 61 -13.32 -3.99 4.54
C ALA A 61 -12.09 -4.30 5.39
N THR A 62 -12.09 -3.83 6.62
CA THR A 62 -11.04 -4.05 7.60
C THR A 62 -10.86 -5.53 7.91
N LYS A 63 -11.93 -6.25 8.15
CA LYS A 63 -11.89 -7.70 8.39
C LYS A 63 -11.34 -8.46 7.18
N HIS A 64 -11.74 -8.09 5.96
CA HIS A 64 -11.24 -8.73 4.75
C HIS A 64 -9.73 -8.47 4.56
N ALA A 65 -9.28 -7.24 4.75
CA ALA A 65 -7.86 -6.92 4.66
C ALA A 65 -7.04 -7.74 5.67
N LYS A 66 -7.52 -7.82 6.91
CA LYS A 66 -6.87 -8.62 7.95
C LYS A 66 -6.81 -10.09 7.59
N ASN A 67 -7.91 -10.66 7.14
CA ASN A 67 -7.95 -12.08 6.75
C ASN A 67 -6.93 -12.37 5.63
N ALA A 68 -6.79 -11.47 4.68
CA ALA A 68 -5.79 -11.59 3.61
C ALA A 68 -4.36 -11.52 4.16
N ILE A 69 -4.10 -10.58 5.07
CA ILE A 69 -2.79 -10.43 5.71
C ILE A 69 -2.43 -11.68 6.54
N ASP A 70 -3.36 -12.18 7.34
CA ASP A 70 -3.16 -13.37 8.15
C ASP A 70 -2.86 -14.60 7.28
N MET A 71 -3.58 -14.75 6.17
CA MET A 71 -3.34 -15.83 5.23
C MET A 71 -1.96 -15.70 4.56
N MET A 72 -1.55 -14.49 4.17
CA MET A 72 -0.20 -14.25 3.65
C MET A 72 0.86 -14.69 4.65
N ILE A 73 0.72 -14.28 5.90
CA ILE A 73 1.66 -14.65 6.97
C ILE A 73 1.71 -16.16 7.15
N ASN A 74 0.55 -16.82 7.18
CA ASN A 74 0.48 -18.29 7.30
C ASN A 74 1.15 -19.02 6.13
N LEU A 75 1.12 -18.44 4.94
CA LEU A 75 1.78 -18.98 3.74
C LEU A 75 3.25 -18.57 3.64
N GLY A 76 3.78 -17.83 4.59
CA GLY A 76 5.16 -17.32 4.55
C GLY A 76 5.38 -16.18 3.57
N ILE A 77 4.30 -15.52 3.14
CA ILE A 77 4.34 -14.35 2.26
C ILE A 77 4.44 -13.09 3.11
N LEU A 78 5.35 -12.19 2.76
CA LEU A 78 5.50 -10.91 3.45
C LEU A 78 4.44 -9.92 2.97
N PRO A 79 3.50 -9.49 3.83
CA PRO A 79 2.54 -8.45 3.44
C PRO A 79 3.24 -7.10 3.35
N ILE A 80 3.05 -6.41 2.24
CA ILE A 80 3.55 -5.05 2.02
C ILE A 80 2.34 -4.14 1.92
N ILE A 81 2.16 -3.31 2.94
CA ILE A 81 0.98 -2.45 3.09
C ILE A 81 1.36 -1.04 2.66
N ASN A 82 0.56 -0.45 1.79
CA ASN A 82 0.69 0.94 1.41
C ASN A 82 -0.70 1.56 1.21
N GLU A 83 -0.75 2.89 1.10
CA GLU A 83 -1.98 3.60 0.76
C GLU A 83 -2.31 3.43 -0.72
N ASN A 84 -3.59 3.30 -1.05
CA ASN A 84 -4.05 3.28 -2.42
C ASN A 84 -4.17 4.70 -2.96
N ASP A 85 -3.03 5.29 -3.31
CA ASP A 85 -2.95 6.66 -3.83
C ASP A 85 -3.64 6.84 -5.19
N ALA A 86 -3.89 5.76 -5.91
CA ALA A 86 -4.59 5.82 -7.21
C ALA A 86 -6.09 6.09 -7.05
N THR A 87 -6.67 5.73 -5.91
CA THR A 87 -8.10 5.90 -5.64
C THR A 87 -8.42 6.72 -4.40
N ALA A 88 -7.38 7.13 -3.64
CA ALA A 88 -7.55 7.94 -2.44
C ALA A 88 -8.13 9.32 -2.76
N ILE A 89 -9.11 9.74 -1.96
CA ILE A 89 -9.70 11.08 -2.03
C ILE A 89 -8.92 11.97 -1.05
N GLU A 90 -8.59 13.22 -1.44
CA GLU A 90 -7.79 14.14 -0.62
C GLU A 90 -8.27 14.30 0.83
N GLU A 91 -9.58 14.22 1.05
CA GLU A 91 -10.21 14.37 2.37
C GLU A 91 -9.95 13.21 3.33
N ILE A 92 -9.48 12.07 2.82
CA ILE A 92 -9.33 10.81 3.57
C ILE A 92 -7.94 10.19 3.35
N VAL A 93 -6.95 11.01 3.02
CA VAL A 93 -5.57 10.57 2.82
C VAL A 93 -4.85 10.52 4.16
N PHE A 94 -4.10 9.46 4.44
CA PHE A 94 -3.27 9.38 5.64
C PHE A 94 -2.16 10.43 5.65
N GLY A 95 -1.74 10.90 4.50
CA GLY A 95 -0.71 11.92 4.32
C GLY A 95 0.70 11.39 4.41
N ASP A 96 0.95 10.42 5.28
CA ASP A 96 2.26 9.80 5.48
C ASP A 96 2.15 8.31 5.86
N ASN A 97 3.27 7.61 5.72
CA ASN A 97 3.36 6.19 6.09
C ASN A 97 3.38 5.97 7.60
N ASP A 98 3.70 6.98 8.39
CA ASP A 98 3.71 6.87 9.85
C ASP A 98 2.28 6.73 10.38
N SER A 99 1.36 7.56 9.90
CA SER A 99 -0.07 7.45 10.23
C SER A 99 -0.65 6.12 9.74
N LEU A 100 -0.35 5.72 8.52
CA LEU A 100 -0.77 4.42 7.97
C LEU A 100 -0.25 3.26 8.81
N SER A 101 1.02 3.32 9.22
CA SER A 101 1.65 2.29 10.05
C SER A 101 0.97 2.17 11.42
N ALA A 102 0.64 3.31 12.03
CA ALA A 102 -0.05 3.34 13.32
C ALA A 102 -1.45 2.71 13.21
N TYR A 103 -2.21 3.05 12.17
CA TYR A 103 -3.52 2.46 11.92
C TYR A 103 -3.42 0.96 11.64
N ALA A 104 -2.49 0.55 10.79
CA ALA A 104 -2.28 -0.87 10.47
C ALA A 104 -1.88 -1.68 11.72
N ALA A 105 -0.97 -1.16 12.54
CA ALA A 105 -0.56 -1.79 13.78
C ALA A 105 -1.72 -1.92 14.77
N HIS A 106 -2.47 -0.85 15.00
CA HIS A 106 -3.65 -0.87 15.84
C HIS A 106 -4.66 -1.91 15.38
N PHE A 107 -4.83 -2.01 14.10
CA PHE A 107 -5.75 -2.90 13.43
C PHE A 107 -5.36 -4.37 13.56
N LEU A 108 -4.09 -4.67 13.33
CA LEU A 108 -3.56 -6.04 13.46
C LEU A 108 -3.50 -6.48 14.93
N MET A 109 -3.19 -5.55 15.85
CA MET A 109 -3.10 -5.85 17.28
C MET A 109 -4.46 -6.03 17.97
N ARG A 110 -5.52 -5.43 17.45
CA ARG A 110 -6.89 -5.60 18.01
C ARG A 110 -7.38 -7.04 18.04
N ILE A 111 -6.63 -7.94 17.47
CA ILE A 111 -7.02 -9.35 17.33
C ILE A 111 -6.11 -10.28 18.12
N CYS A 112 -5.03 -9.77 18.70
CA CYS A 112 -4.23 -10.50 19.67
C CYS A 112 -4.78 -10.39 21.11
N LEU A 113 -5.86 -9.66 21.28
CA LEU A 113 -6.59 -9.53 22.53
C LEU A 113 -7.97 -10.18 22.42
#